data_56da18ccce91721768e198525653307a
#
_entry.id   56da18ccce91721768e198525653307a
#
_cell.length_a   1.000
_cell.length_b   1.000
_cell.length_c   1.000
_cell.angle_alpha   90.00
_cell.angle_beta   90.00
_cell.angle_gamma   90.00
#
_symmetry.space_group_name_H-M   'P 1'
#
loop_
_entity.id
_entity.type
_entity.pdbx_description
1 polymer ?
#
loop_
_entity_poly.entity_id
_entity_poly.type
_entity_poly.pdbx_seq_one_letter_code
_entity_poly.pdbx_strand_id
1 'polypeptide(L)'
;MVQLIKRYLKSGVMENGVVIDTEEGSPQGGNLSPLLANIYLNEFDQEFLKRGVPCIRYADDIVLLAKSKRASERLLESSTRFLEEKLKLTVNREKSRTVSVFAIRNFKFLGFALGRNGSGIYVRVHPKSWKKFKLRLKELSSRRSVQSIKPSLEKIKVYARGWLNYYGIASMKKNIDDINGWLYHRIRMCIWKQWKKPKTKVRNLMRMGVSKDLAYQAGNSRRGHWFTTHTVAINMAMTKERLINSGFYDLATAYQSVHVDY
;
A
#
# COMPACT_ATOMS: atom_id res chain seq x y z
N MET A 1 20.58 15.45 -29.83
CA MET A 1 20.05 14.49 -28.86
C MET A 1 21.15 13.84 -28.02
N VAL A 2 22.09 13.04 -28.60
CA VAL A 2 23.17 12.35 -27.85
C VAL A 2 24.03 13.28 -27.02
N GLN A 3 24.41 14.45 -27.53
CA GLN A 3 25.15 15.44 -26.74
C GLN A 3 24.40 15.98 -25.53
N LEU A 4 23.06 16.15 -25.64
CA LEU A 4 22.22 16.57 -24.53
C LEU A 4 22.18 15.52 -23.42
N ILE A 5 22.03 14.22 -23.79
CA ILE A 5 22.09 13.11 -22.84
C ILE A 5 23.46 13.05 -22.15
N LYS A 6 24.56 13.21 -22.92
CA LYS A 6 25.91 13.26 -22.34
C LYS A 6 26.09 14.39 -21.34
N ARG A 7 25.57 15.60 -21.65
CA ARG A 7 25.57 16.73 -20.71
C ARG A 7 24.76 16.43 -19.44
N TYR A 8 23.59 15.83 -19.60
CA TYR A 8 22.75 15.42 -18.48
C TYR A 8 23.47 14.41 -17.56
N LEU A 9 24.10 13.38 -18.13
CA LEU A 9 24.86 12.38 -17.36
C LEU A 9 26.09 12.97 -16.66
N LYS A 10 26.69 14.05 -17.20
CA LYS A 10 27.86 14.73 -16.63
C LYS A 10 27.50 15.91 -15.71
N SER A 11 26.21 16.23 -15.54
CA SER A 11 25.79 17.43 -14.79
C SER A 11 26.00 17.37 -13.27
N GLY A 12 26.36 16.19 -12.75
CA GLY A 12 26.48 15.99 -11.30
C GLY A 12 25.15 16.12 -10.55
N VAL A 13 25.22 16.07 -9.23
CA VAL A 13 24.08 16.27 -8.32
C VAL A 13 24.37 17.44 -7.41
N MET A 14 23.43 18.38 -7.32
CA MET A 14 23.52 19.46 -6.35
C MET A 14 22.97 19.00 -5.01
N GLU A 15 23.83 18.88 -4.01
CA GLU A 15 23.45 18.57 -2.63
C GLU A 15 23.90 19.71 -1.71
N ASN A 16 22.97 20.30 -0.96
CA ASN A 16 23.23 21.44 -0.06
C ASN A 16 23.95 22.63 -0.70
N GLY A 17 23.70 22.89 -2.01
CA GLY A 17 24.34 24.01 -2.74
C GLY A 17 25.72 23.68 -3.31
N VAL A 18 26.24 22.47 -3.13
CA VAL A 18 27.50 21.98 -3.71
C VAL A 18 27.19 21.00 -4.81
N VAL A 19 27.85 21.18 -5.97
CA VAL A 19 27.76 20.22 -7.07
C VAL A 19 28.74 19.08 -6.83
N ILE A 20 28.21 17.86 -6.71
CA ILE A 20 28.99 16.63 -6.57
C ILE A 20 28.98 15.92 -7.93
N ASP A 21 30.16 15.69 -8.47
CA ASP A 21 30.29 14.93 -9.71
C ASP A 21 29.91 13.48 -9.49
N THR A 22 29.12 12.92 -10.42
CA THR A 22 28.76 11.49 -10.43
C THR A 22 29.68 10.76 -11.38
N GLU A 23 30.49 9.85 -10.85
CA GLU A 23 31.44 9.06 -11.67
C GLU A 23 30.72 7.99 -12.46
N GLU A 24 29.61 7.45 -11.92
CA GLU A 24 28.83 6.35 -12.55
C GLU A 24 27.34 6.59 -12.48
N GLY A 25 26.64 6.16 -13.52
CA GLY A 25 25.17 6.10 -13.59
C GLY A 25 24.51 7.46 -13.87
N SER A 26 23.26 7.59 -13.47
CA SER A 26 22.50 8.83 -13.58
C SER A 26 21.98 9.25 -12.19
N PRO A 27 21.80 10.55 -11.94
CA PRO A 27 21.29 11.03 -10.65
C PRO A 27 20.00 10.33 -10.24
N GLN A 28 19.94 9.85 -8.98
CA GLN A 28 18.74 9.26 -8.45
C GLN A 28 17.61 10.30 -8.37
N GLY A 29 16.44 9.99 -8.98
CA GLY A 29 15.32 10.92 -9.08
C GLY A 29 15.37 11.88 -10.27
N GLY A 30 16.36 11.78 -11.14
CA GLY A 30 16.42 12.56 -12.39
C GLY A 30 15.32 12.18 -13.37
N ASN A 31 14.75 13.15 -14.08
CA ASN A 31 13.61 12.95 -14.98
C ASN A 31 13.89 11.98 -16.14
N LEU A 32 15.13 11.92 -16.63
CA LEU A 32 15.53 11.03 -17.71
C LEU A 32 15.99 9.65 -17.23
N SER A 33 16.31 9.48 -15.95
CA SER A 33 16.86 8.24 -15.41
C SER A 33 15.97 7.00 -15.68
N PRO A 34 14.65 7.03 -15.53
CA PRO A 34 13.80 5.87 -15.85
C PRO A 34 13.80 5.51 -17.33
N LEU A 35 13.88 6.51 -18.23
CA LEU A 35 13.93 6.28 -19.68
C LEU A 35 15.27 5.66 -20.07
N LEU A 36 16.37 6.21 -19.57
CA LEU A 36 17.72 5.71 -19.84
C LEU A 36 17.91 4.28 -19.31
N ALA A 37 17.40 4.00 -18.11
CA ALA A 37 17.41 2.65 -17.54
C ALA A 37 16.62 1.66 -18.40
N ASN A 38 15.46 2.05 -18.94
CA ASN A 38 14.69 1.20 -19.84
C ASN A 38 15.38 0.96 -21.16
N ILE A 39 16.03 1.97 -21.75
CA ILE A 39 16.82 1.80 -22.98
C ILE A 39 18.00 0.84 -22.72
N TYR A 40 18.69 1.02 -21.61
CA TYR A 40 19.84 0.20 -21.24
C TYR A 40 19.47 -1.27 -20.99
N LEU A 41 18.39 -1.50 -20.24
CA LEU A 41 17.90 -2.85 -19.94
C LEU A 41 17.14 -3.51 -21.10
N ASN A 42 16.86 -2.79 -22.20
CA ASN A 42 16.24 -3.39 -23.37
C ASN A 42 17.11 -4.51 -23.99
N GLU A 43 18.42 -4.43 -23.87
CA GLU A 43 19.30 -5.54 -24.32
C GLU A 43 19.01 -6.84 -23.56
N PHE A 44 18.75 -6.73 -22.26
CA PHE A 44 18.34 -7.85 -21.43
C PHE A 44 16.99 -8.41 -21.88
N ASP A 45 16.01 -7.54 -22.08
CA ASP A 45 14.67 -7.94 -22.53
C ASP A 45 14.74 -8.69 -23.88
N GLN A 46 15.49 -8.17 -24.84
CA GLN A 46 15.68 -8.79 -26.18
C GLN A 46 16.40 -10.14 -26.09
N GLU A 47 17.39 -10.26 -25.22
CA GLU A 47 18.12 -11.52 -25.04
C GLU A 47 17.22 -12.64 -24.52
N PHE A 48 16.42 -12.36 -23.47
CA PHE A 48 15.52 -13.35 -22.88
C PHE A 48 14.32 -13.65 -23.79
N LEU A 49 13.84 -12.66 -24.56
CA LEU A 49 12.86 -12.88 -25.61
C LEU A 49 13.36 -13.85 -26.69
N LYS A 50 14.56 -13.67 -27.17
CA LYS A 50 15.21 -14.58 -28.17
C LYS A 50 15.36 -16.00 -27.64
N ARG A 51 15.60 -16.17 -26.34
CA ARG A 51 15.67 -17.48 -25.67
C ARG A 51 14.29 -18.11 -25.44
N GLY A 52 13.20 -17.44 -25.79
CA GLY A 52 11.83 -17.90 -25.52
C GLY A 52 11.49 -17.97 -24.03
N VAL A 53 12.16 -17.18 -23.17
CA VAL A 53 11.92 -17.13 -21.74
C VAL A 53 10.93 -16.00 -21.44
N PRO A 54 9.76 -16.30 -20.85
CA PRO A 54 8.83 -15.25 -20.42
C PRO A 54 9.49 -14.37 -19.36
N CYS A 55 9.67 -13.09 -19.71
CA CYS A 55 10.31 -12.07 -18.88
C CYS A 55 9.29 -10.96 -18.59
N ILE A 56 9.11 -10.62 -17.33
CA ILE A 56 8.28 -9.50 -16.88
C ILE A 56 9.20 -8.55 -16.13
N ARG A 57 9.36 -7.33 -16.64
CA ARG A 57 10.23 -6.32 -16.03
C ARG A 57 9.45 -5.04 -15.73
N TYR A 58 9.70 -4.48 -14.59
CA TYR A 58 9.26 -3.14 -14.20
C TYR A 58 10.45 -2.40 -13.58
N ALA A 59 11.01 -1.45 -14.34
CA ALA A 59 12.27 -0.78 -14.00
C ALA A 59 13.40 -1.82 -13.74
N ASP A 60 13.92 -1.87 -12.52
CA ASP A 60 14.95 -2.79 -12.03
C ASP A 60 14.40 -4.13 -11.46
N ASP A 61 13.10 -4.22 -11.22
CA ASP A 61 12.46 -5.46 -10.76
C ASP A 61 12.18 -6.39 -11.94
N ILE A 62 12.81 -7.57 -11.95
CA ILE A 62 12.73 -8.57 -13.05
C ILE A 62 12.13 -9.88 -12.52
N VAL A 63 11.20 -10.47 -13.27
CA VAL A 63 10.66 -11.80 -13.02
C VAL A 63 10.80 -12.66 -14.27
N LEU A 64 11.52 -13.78 -14.16
CA LEU A 64 11.66 -14.78 -15.20
C LEU A 64 10.86 -16.03 -14.84
N LEU A 65 10.11 -16.58 -15.79
CA LEU A 65 9.30 -17.77 -15.57
C LEU A 65 10.01 -19.02 -16.11
N ALA A 66 9.98 -20.09 -15.32
CA ALA A 66 10.61 -21.37 -15.66
C ALA A 66 9.67 -22.54 -15.39
N LYS A 67 9.77 -23.60 -16.18
CA LYS A 67 8.94 -24.81 -16.05
C LYS A 67 9.41 -25.76 -14.92
N SER A 68 10.65 -25.64 -14.45
CA SER A 68 11.22 -26.51 -13.41
C SER A 68 12.17 -25.76 -12.47
N LYS A 69 12.42 -26.32 -11.29
CA LYS A 69 13.38 -25.76 -10.33
C LYS A 69 14.78 -25.62 -10.95
N ARG A 70 15.29 -26.68 -11.59
CA ARG A 70 16.61 -26.66 -12.25
C ARG A 70 16.70 -25.60 -13.35
N ALA A 71 15.61 -25.39 -14.10
CA ALA A 71 15.55 -24.32 -15.11
C ALA A 71 15.56 -22.95 -14.47
N SER A 72 14.83 -22.74 -13.35
CA SER A 72 14.81 -21.45 -12.66
C SER A 72 16.16 -21.09 -12.04
N GLU A 73 16.88 -22.07 -11.51
CA GLU A 73 18.25 -21.87 -10.97
C GLU A 73 19.23 -21.47 -12.08
N ARG A 74 19.19 -22.16 -13.24
CA ARG A 74 19.99 -21.79 -14.41
C ARG A 74 19.64 -20.41 -14.95
N LEU A 75 18.35 -20.05 -14.98
CA LEU A 75 17.92 -18.72 -15.39
C LEU A 75 18.42 -17.64 -14.44
N LEU A 76 18.36 -17.86 -13.13
CA LEU A 76 18.92 -16.93 -12.14
C LEU A 76 20.41 -16.72 -12.37
N GLU A 77 21.17 -17.80 -12.56
CA GLU A 77 22.62 -17.72 -12.82
C GLU A 77 22.93 -17.01 -14.15
N SER A 78 22.27 -17.42 -15.24
CA SER A 78 22.55 -16.84 -16.57
C SER A 78 22.08 -15.38 -16.68
N SER A 79 20.97 -15.00 -16.03
CA SER A 79 20.51 -13.61 -15.98
C SER A 79 21.44 -12.74 -15.14
N THR A 80 21.93 -13.25 -14.01
CA THR A 80 22.91 -12.56 -13.18
C THR A 80 24.20 -12.31 -13.96
N ARG A 81 24.73 -13.34 -14.61
CA ARG A 81 25.93 -13.24 -15.45
C ARG A 81 25.76 -12.21 -16.57
N PHE A 82 24.63 -12.23 -17.26
CA PHE A 82 24.35 -11.26 -18.32
C PHE A 82 24.33 -9.82 -17.81
N LEU A 83 23.67 -9.58 -16.67
CA LEU A 83 23.60 -8.25 -16.05
C LEU A 83 24.96 -7.77 -15.55
N GLU A 84 25.75 -8.64 -14.92
CA GLU A 84 27.06 -8.29 -14.34
C GLU A 84 28.18 -8.23 -15.41
N GLU A 85 28.28 -9.18 -16.31
CA GLU A 85 29.38 -9.26 -17.30
C GLU A 85 29.11 -8.40 -18.52
N LYS A 86 27.90 -8.43 -19.10
CA LYS A 86 27.57 -7.70 -20.33
C LYS A 86 27.09 -6.27 -20.06
N LEU A 87 26.16 -6.11 -19.11
CA LEU A 87 25.61 -4.80 -18.81
C LEU A 87 26.32 -4.07 -17.67
N LYS A 88 27.33 -4.67 -17.03
CA LYS A 88 28.10 -4.07 -15.93
C LYS A 88 27.23 -3.54 -14.79
N LEU A 89 26.09 -4.19 -14.53
CA LEU A 89 25.16 -3.86 -13.47
C LEU A 89 25.35 -4.80 -12.28
N THR A 90 25.20 -4.28 -11.05
CA THR A 90 25.31 -5.08 -9.83
C THR A 90 23.97 -5.71 -9.48
N VAL A 91 23.92 -7.04 -9.35
CA VAL A 91 22.72 -7.76 -8.94
C VAL A 91 22.68 -7.93 -7.41
N ASN A 92 21.58 -7.50 -6.77
CA ASN A 92 21.38 -7.72 -5.35
C ASN A 92 21.03 -9.18 -5.06
N ARG A 93 22.05 -9.97 -4.70
CA ARG A 93 21.93 -11.42 -4.47
C ARG A 93 21.04 -11.80 -3.29
N GLU A 94 20.91 -10.95 -2.28
CA GLU A 94 20.01 -11.19 -1.12
C GLU A 94 18.53 -11.10 -1.50
N LYS A 95 18.20 -10.24 -2.48
CA LYS A 95 16.82 -10.07 -2.95
C LYS A 95 16.49 -10.98 -4.13
N SER A 96 17.50 -11.42 -4.89
CA SER A 96 17.34 -12.28 -6.07
C SER A 96 17.25 -13.75 -5.66
N ARG A 97 16.14 -14.39 -5.98
CA ARG A 97 15.89 -15.78 -5.58
C ARG A 97 14.91 -16.49 -6.50
N THR A 98 14.98 -17.80 -6.53
CA THR A 98 13.96 -18.65 -7.14
C THR A 98 12.80 -18.89 -6.20
N VAL A 99 11.58 -18.89 -6.71
CA VAL A 99 10.35 -19.15 -5.93
C VAL A 99 9.56 -20.23 -6.65
N SER A 100 9.26 -21.33 -5.92
CA SER A 100 8.40 -22.39 -6.44
C SER A 100 6.92 -21.94 -6.48
N VAL A 101 6.19 -22.40 -7.49
CA VAL A 101 4.72 -22.24 -7.58
C VAL A 101 4.00 -22.84 -6.38
N PHE A 102 4.57 -23.87 -5.73
CA PHE A 102 4.04 -24.46 -4.51
C PHE A 102 4.30 -23.59 -3.25
N ALA A 103 5.32 -22.72 -3.29
CA ALA A 103 5.65 -21.77 -2.24
C ALA A 103 5.32 -20.32 -2.65
N ILE A 104 4.31 -20.13 -3.49
CA ILE A 104 3.93 -18.87 -4.14
C ILE A 104 3.59 -17.73 -3.15
N ARG A 105 3.26 -18.08 -1.88
CA ARG A 105 3.03 -17.10 -0.79
C ARG A 105 4.24 -16.22 -0.50
N ASN A 106 5.44 -16.69 -0.84
CA ASN A 106 6.70 -15.97 -0.66
C ASN A 106 7.05 -15.08 -1.85
N PHE A 107 6.31 -15.18 -2.94
CA PHE A 107 6.48 -14.31 -4.09
C PHE A 107 6.04 -12.89 -3.73
N LYS A 108 6.87 -11.92 -4.11
CA LYS A 108 6.58 -10.50 -3.97
C LYS A 108 7.03 -9.76 -5.21
N PHE A 109 6.11 -9.09 -5.87
CA PHE A 109 6.40 -8.22 -7.01
C PHE A 109 5.52 -6.99 -6.94
N LEU A 110 6.09 -5.78 -7.01
CA LEU A 110 5.40 -4.48 -6.95
C LEU A 110 4.42 -4.34 -5.75
N GLY A 111 4.74 -4.95 -4.64
CA GLY A 111 3.87 -4.93 -3.45
C GLY A 111 2.73 -5.93 -3.46
N PHE A 112 2.56 -6.68 -4.54
CA PHE A 112 1.64 -7.80 -4.66
C PHE A 112 2.29 -9.13 -4.24
N ALA A 113 1.46 -10.10 -3.99
CA ALA A 113 1.81 -11.50 -3.82
C ALA A 113 0.81 -12.36 -4.59
N LEU A 114 1.12 -13.62 -4.78
CA LEU A 114 0.21 -14.56 -5.40
C LEU A 114 -0.40 -15.49 -4.32
N GLY A 115 -1.62 -15.91 -4.53
CA GLY A 115 -2.30 -16.93 -3.76
C GLY A 115 -2.77 -18.05 -4.67
N ARG A 116 -3.10 -19.20 -4.09
CA ARG A 116 -3.69 -20.33 -4.80
C ARG A 116 -4.94 -20.79 -4.05
N ASN A 117 -6.01 -21.02 -4.78
CA ASN A 117 -7.25 -21.64 -4.31
C ASN A 117 -7.67 -22.76 -5.26
N GLY A 118 -8.86 -23.33 -5.06
CA GLY A 118 -9.40 -24.37 -5.93
C GLY A 118 -9.62 -23.92 -7.38
N SER A 119 -9.87 -22.64 -7.61
CA SER A 119 -10.06 -22.05 -8.96
C SER A 119 -8.76 -21.69 -9.67
N GLY A 120 -7.60 -21.75 -8.98
CA GLY A 120 -6.31 -21.43 -9.58
C GLY A 120 -5.46 -20.44 -8.80
N ILE A 121 -4.64 -19.68 -9.53
CA ILE A 121 -3.76 -18.65 -8.97
C ILE A 121 -4.48 -17.30 -9.03
N TYR A 122 -4.44 -16.55 -7.93
CA TYR A 122 -5.01 -15.21 -7.84
C TYR A 122 -4.02 -14.21 -7.27
N VAL A 123 -4.20 -12.94 -7.64
CA VAL A 123 -3.39 -11.83 -7.12
C VAL A 123 -3.90 -11.40 -5.75
N ARG A 124 -3.00 -11.22 -4.80
CA ARG A 124 -3.29 -10.66 -3.48
C ARG A 124 -2.28 -9.58 -3.10
N VAL A 125 -2.64 -8.76 -2.14
CA VAL A 125 -1.71 -7.76 -1.59
C VAL A 125 -0.70 -8.44 -0.66
N HIS A 126 0.58 -8.08 -0.80
CA HIS A 126 1.64 -8.62 0.06
C HIS A 126 1.46 -8.16 1.53
N PRO A 127 1.70 -9.03 2.54
CA PRO A 127 1.48 -8.70 3.95
C PRO A 127 2.22 -7.44 4.44
N LYS A 128 3.42 -7.16 3.92
CA LYS A 128 4.15 -5.92 4.24
C LYS A 128 3.42 -4.67 3.73
N SER A 129 2.76 -4.73 2.57
CA SER A 129 1.95 -3.64 2.01
C SER A 129 0.70 -3.39 2.87
N TRP A 130 0.04 -4.45 3.32
CA TRP A 130 -1.07 -4.37 4.28
C TRP A 130 -0.66 -3.73 5.60
N LYS A 131 0.48 -4.14 6.15
CA LYS A 131 1.01 -3.57 7.40
C LYS A 131 1.26 -2.07 7.26
N LYS A 132 1.87 -1.64 6.14
CA LYS A 132 2.08 -0.21 5.83
C LYS A 132 0.76 0.55 5.72
N PHE A 133 -0.22 -0.01 5.00
CA PHE A 133 -1.54 0.60 4.85
C PHE A 133 -2.24 0.80 6.20
N LYS A 134 -2.33 -0.26 7.00
CA LYS A 134 -2.94 -0.20 8.35
C LYS A 134 -2.20 0.77 9.28
N LEU A 135 -0.87 0.80 9.22
CA LEU A 135 -0.07 1.72 10.02
C LEU A 135 -0.39 3.18 9.64
N ARG A 136 -0.42 3.50 8.35
CA ARG A 136 -0.72 4.85 7.88
C ARG A 136 -2.14 5.29 8.24
N LEU A 137 -3.13 4.41 8.08
CA LEU A 137 -4.49 4.69 8.55
C LEU A 137 -4.54 4.92 10.07
N LYS A 138 -3.73 4.18 10.85
CA LYS A 138 -3.59 4.35 12.30
C LYS A 138 -3.05 5.74 12.65
N GLU A 139 -2.05 6.22 11.95
CA GLU A 139 -1.48 7.56 12.11
C GLU A 139 -2.51 8.64 11.80
N LEU A 140 -3.13 8.58 10.61
CA LEU A 140 -4.15 9.54 10.14
C LEU A 140 -5.39 9.60 11.03
N SER A 141 -5.73 8.49 11.71
CA SER A 141 -6.82 8.37 12.68
C SER A 141 -6.34 8.41 14.13
N SER A 142 -5.23 9.12 14.40
CA SER A 142 -4.68 9.23 15.77
C SER A 142 -5.51 10.19 16.61
N ARG A 143 -6.04 9.69 17.74
CA ARG A 143 -6.77 10.52 18.71
C ARG A 143 -5.92 11.62 19.38
N ARG A 144 -4.61 11.59 19.22
CA ARG A 144 -3.69 12.58 19.82
C ARG A 144 -3.57 13.84 18.97
N SER A 145 -3.54 13.68 17.65
CA SER A 145 -3.29 14.75 16.67
C SER A 145 -4.58 15.35 16.08
N VAL A 146 -5.75 14.78 16.35
CA VAL A 146 -7.01 15.21 15.74
C VAL A 146 -7.67 16.30 16.58
N GLN A 147 -7.51 17.56 16.18
CA GLN A 147 -8.28 18.68 16.74
C GLN A 147 -9.71 18.72 16.18
N SER A 148 -9.85 18.46 14.86
CA SER A 148 -11.14 18.29 14.19
C SER A 148 -11.13 16.98 13.38
N ILE A 149 -12.28 16.29 13.32
CA ILE A 149 -12.37 15.01 12.61
C ILE A 149 -12.37 15.20 11.08
N LYS A 150 -12.97 16.29 10.57
CA LYS A 150 -13.15 16.52 9.14
C LYS A 150 -11.84 16.49 8.34
N PRO A 151 -10.78 17.23 8.71
CA PRO A 151 -9.49 17.18 7.99
C PRO A 151 -8.85 15.78 8.02
N SER A 152 -9.07 15.02 9.09
CA SER A 152 -8.56 13.64 9.19
C SER A 152 -9.30 12.70 8.26
N LEU A 153 -10.62 12.84 8.13
CA LEU A 153 -11.42 12.06 7.19
C LEU A 153 -10.99 12.33 5.74
N GLU A 154 -10.73 13.60 5.39
CA GLU A 154 -10.27 13.93 4.04
C GLU A 154 -8.86 13.36 3.74
N LYS A 155 -7.92 13.46 4.69
CA LYS A 155 -6.59 12.83 4.54
C LYS A 155 -6.68 11.31 4.40
N ILE A 156 -7.57 10.67 5.17
CA ILE A 156 -7.83 9.23 5.06
C ILE A 156 -8.39 8.89 3.68
N LYS A 157 -9.38 9.66 3.20
CA LYS A 157 -10.01 9.48 1.89
C LYS A 157 -8.97 9.56 0.75
N VAL A 158 -8.17 10.63 0.72
CA VAL A 158 -7.13 10.82 -0.32
C VAL A 158 -6.14 9.65 -0.32
N TYR A 159 -5.61 9.29 0.86
CA TYR A 159 -4.65 8.20 0.98
C TYR A 159 -5.26 6.84 0.60
N ALA A 160 -6.44 6.53 1.13
CA ALA A 160 -7.09 5.24 0.90
C ALA A 160 -7.54 5.07 -0.55
N ARG A 161 -8.03 6.13 -1.20
CA ARG A 161 -8.39 6.12 -2.62
C ARG A 161 -7.19 5.81 -3.50
N GLY A 162 -6.07 6.49 -3.28
CA GLY A 162 -4.84 6.22 -4.03
C GLY A 162 -4.33 4.79 -3.84
N TRP A 163 -4.41 4.28 -2.60
CA TRP A 163 -4.03 2.91 -2.30
C TRP A 163 -4.97 1.87 -2.95
N LEU A 164 -6.28 2.08 -2.90
CA LEU A 164 -7.27 1.20 -3.53
C LEU A 164 -7.16 1.22 -5.05
N ASN A 165 -6.93 2.37 -5.67
CA ASN A 165 -6.72 2.46 -7.11
C ASN A 165 -5.50 1.63 -7.58
N TYR A 166 -4.45 1.57 -6.76
CA TYR A 166 -3.26 0.76 -7.08
C TYR A 166 -3.47 -0.73 -6.81
N TYR A 167 -4.03 -1.07 -5.64
CA TYR A 167 -4.17 -2.46 -5.21
C TYR A 167 -5.53 -3.09 -5.53
N GLY A 168 -6.46 -2.36 -6.15
CA GLY A 168 -7.82 -2.81 -6.41
C GLY A 168 -7.95 -4.07 -7.27
N ILE A 169 -6.96 -4.35 -8.12
CA ILE A 169 -6.88 -5.59 -8.91
C ILE A 169 -6.69 -6.86 -8.04
N ALA A 170 -6.27 -6.72 -6.78
CA ALA A 170 -6.04 -7.85 -5.90
C ALA A 170 -7.33 -8.32 -5.22
N SER A 171 -7.50 -9.63 -5.09
CA SER A 171 -8.58 -10.23 -4.31
C SER A 171 -8.34 -10.01 -2.81
N MET A 172 -9.11 -9.10 -2.20
CA MET A 172 -8.88 -8.68 -0.82
C MET A 172 -10.15 -8.29 -0.03
N LYS A 173 -11.34 -8.67 -0.49
CA LYS A 173 -12.64 -8.30 0.11
C LYS A 173 -12.65 -8.45 1.63
N LYS A 174 -12.35 -9.65 2.15
CA LYS A 174 -12.33 -9.91 3.60
C LYS A 174 -11.39 -8.96 4.36
N ASN A 175 -10.20 -8.74 3.83
CA ASN A 175 -9.22 -7.86 4.48
C ASN A 175 -9.66 -6.39 4.47
N ILE A 176 -10.35 -5.96 3.42
CA ILE A 176 -10.93 -4.61 3.31
C ILE A 176 -12.06 -4.46 4.34
N ASP A 177 -12.96 -5.45 4.44
CA ASP A 177 -14.06 -5.43 5.41
C ASP A 177 -13.54 -5.34 6.85
N ASP A 178 -12.50 -6.13 7.19
CA ASP A 178 -11.86 -6.12 8.50
C ASP A 178 -11.22 -4.74 8.83
N ILE A 179 -10.48 -4.18 7.87
CA ILE A 179 -9.85 -2.86 8.04
C ILE A 179 -10.91 -1.75 8.10
N ASN A 180 -11.96 -1.84 7.30
CA ASN A 180 -13.05 -0.87 7.29
C ASN A 180 -13.77 -0.85 8.64
N GLY A 181 -14.14 -2.01 9.17
CA GLY A 181 -14.74 -2.15 10.50
C GLY A 181 -13.83 -1.59 11.60
N TRP A 182 -12.54 -1.93 11.58
CA TRP A 182 -11.56 -1.38 12.50
C TRP A 182 -11.44 0.16 12.38
N LEU A 183 -11.47 0.71 11.18
CA LEU A 183 -11.37 2.16 10.94
C LEU A 183 -12.61 2.90 11.46
N TYR A 184 -13.82 2.32 11.32
CA TYR A 184 -15.04 2.87 11.93
C TYR A 184 -14.89 3.06 13.45
N HIS A 185 -14.39 2.04 14.16
CA HIS A 185 -14.17 2.13 15.60
C HIS A 185 -13.12 3.20 15.96
N ARG A 186 -12.09 3.35 15.14
CA ARG A 186 -11.08 4.41 15.34
C ARG A 186 -11.67 5.81 15.19
N ILE A 187 -12.49 6.03 14.18
CA ILE A 187 -13.15 7.32 13.95
C ILE A 187 -14.13 7.63 15.09
N ARG A 188 -14.95 6.65 15.50
CA ARG A 188 -15.81 6.78 16.68
C ARG A 188 -15.01 7.15 17.92
N MET A 189 -13.86 6.51 18.14
CA MET A 189 -12.97 6.83 19.27
C MET A 189 -12.46 8.27 19.20
N CYS A 190 -12.13 8.79 18.03
CA CYS A 190 -11.69 10.17 17.85
C CYS A 190 -12.84 11.15 18.20
N ILE A 191 -14.04 10.92 17.68
CA ILE A 191 -15.23 11.71 17.97
C ILE A 191 -15.55 11.66 19.47
N TRP A 192 -15.56 10.48 20.05
CA TRP A 192 -15.80 10.27 21.49
C TRP A 192 -14.81 11.03 22.36
N LYS A 193 -13.54 11.05 22.00
CA LYS A 193 -12.54 11.83 22.74
C LYS A 193 -12.76 13.34 22.61
N GLN A 194 -13.24 13.83 21.45
CA GLN A 194 -13.52 15.26 21.26
C GLN A 194 -14.64 15.78 22.17
N TRP A 195 -15.57 14.91 22.56
CA TRP A 195 -16.66 15.28 23.47
C TRP A 195 -16.23 15.38 24.94
N LYS A 196 -15.02 15.58 25.24
CA LYS A 196 -14.29 15.73 26.52
C LYS A 196 -15.10 15.44 27.81
N LYS A 197 -16.17 16.23 28.10
CA LYS A 197 -16.94 16.19 29.35
C LYS A 197 -18.06 15.15 29.27
N PRO A 198 -18.36 14.39 30.39
CA PRO A 198 -19.48 13.45 30.46
C PRO A 198 -20.81 14.07 30.05
N LYS A 199 -21.13 15.28 30.56
CA LYS A 199 -22.36 16.02 30.22
C LYS A 199 -22.50 16.25 28.71
N THR A 200 -21.39 16.57 28.00
CA THR A 200 -21.39 16.74 26.54
C THR A 200 -21.60 15.41 25.82
N LYS A 201 -21.00 14.33 26.30
CA LYS A 201 -21.17 12.98 25.76
C LYS A 201 -22.63 12.52 25.86
N VAL A 202 -23.22 12.63 27.04
CA VAL A 202 -24.64 12.29 27.27
C VAL A 202 -25.56 13.09 26.36
N ARG A 203 -25.41 14.41 26.32
CA ARG A 203 -26.22 15.30 25.47
C ARG A 203 -26.12 14.90 23.98
N ASN A 204 -24.91 14.65 23.49
CA ASN A 204 -24.70 14.28 22.08
C ASN A 204 -25.32 12.91 21.78
N LEU A 205 -25.18 11.92 22.67
CA LEU A 205 -25.81 10.61 22.49
C LEU A 205 -27.32 10.71 22.42
N MET A 206 -27.94 11.45 23.37
CA MET A 206 -29.40 11.67 23.38
C MET A 206 -29.88 12.39 22.11
N ARG A 207 -29.12 13.41 21.64
CA ARG A 207 -29.40 14.12 20.38
C ARG A 207 -29.33 13.19 19.15
N MET A 208 -28.53 12.13 19.24
CA MET A 208 -28.40 11.09 18.18
C MET A 208 -29.41 9.94 18.35
N GLY A 209 -30.39 10.06 19.25
CA GLY A 209 -31.47 9.10 19.41
C GLY A 209 -31.18 7.94 20.35
N VAL A 210 -30.14 8.03 21.19
CA VAL A 210 -29.85 7.03 22.22
C VAL A 210 -30.73 7.33 23.45
N SER A 211 -31.32 6.29 24.08
CA SER A 211 -32.11 6.42 25.28
C SER A 211 -31.32 7.07 26.42
N LYS A 212 -32.01 7.76 27.33
CA LYS A 212 -31.41 8.47 28.45
C LYS A 212 -30.48 7.56 29.27
N ASP A 213 -30.97 6.38 29.65
CA ASP A 213 -30.23 5.44 30.50
C ASP A 213 -28.93 4.96 29.84
N LEU A 214 -29.00 4.53 28.59
CA LEU A 214 -27.80 4.12 27.81
C LEU A 214 -26.83 5.30 27.61
N ALA A 215 -27.34 6.50 27.39
CA ALA A 215 -26.51 7.69 27.22
C ALA A 215 -25.75 8.05 28.49
N TYR A 216 -26.44 7.99 29.66
CA TYR A 216 -25.81 8.23 30.98
C TYR A 216 -24.80 7.14 31.34
N GLN A 217 -25.14 5.87 31.10
CA GLN A 217 -24.22 4.74 31.31
C GLN A 217 -22.94 4.89 30.48
N ALA A 218 -23.05 5.16 29.17
CA ALA A 218 -21.91 5.33 28.30
C ALA A 218 -21.11 6.59 28.60
N GLY A 219 -21.81 7.74 28.84
CA GLY A 219 -21.20 9.04 29.10
C GLY A 219 -20.35 9.10 30.34
N ASN A 220 -20.78 8.40 31.41
CA ASN A 220 -20.09 8.32 32.70
C ASN A 220 -19.18 7.11 32.85
N SER A 221 -19.06 6.29 31.79
CA SER A 221 -18.16 5.12 31.78
C SER A 221 -16.72 5.53 32.04
N ARG A 222 -16.08 4.89 33.02
CA ARG A 222 -14.64 5.02 33.34
C ARG A 222 -13.76 4.14 32.46
N ARG A 223 -14.36 3.31 31.59
CA ARG A 223 -13.63 2.43 30.68
C ARG A 223 -12.96 3.24 29.58
N GLY A 224 -11.86 2.71 29.05
CA GLY A 224 -11.09 3.38 28.01
C GLY A 224 -11.91 3.71 26.74
N HIS A 225 -11.50 4.75 26.00
CA HIS A 225 -12.22 5.23 24.81
C HIS A 225 -12.44 4.14 23.76
N TRP A 226 -11.47 3.25 23.58
CA TRP A 226 -11.58 2.14 22.64
C TRP A 226 -12.70 1.17 23.04
N PHE A 227 -12.73 0.77 24.29
CA PHE A 227 -13.80 -0.10 24.80
C PHE A 227 -15.18 0.52 24.58
N THR A 228 -15.33 1.80 24.94
CA THR A 228 -16.62 2.49 24.85
C THR A 228 -17.16 2.53 23.42
N THR A 229 -16.29 2.59 22.39
CA THR A 229 -16.73 2.60 20.99
C THR A 229 -17.38 1.30 20.51
N HIS A 230 -17.25 0.22 21.28
CA HIS A 230 -17.89 -1.08 20.98
C HIS A 230 -19.24 -1.24 21.70
N THR A 231 -19.64 -0.29 22.56
CA THR A 231 -20.92 -0.35 23.26
C THR A 231 -22.10 -0.07 22.34
N VAL A 232 -23.27 -0.62 22.72
CA VAL A 232 -24.53 -0.44 21.99
C VAL A 232 -24.84 1.05 21.79
N ALA A 233 -24.70 1.87 22.85
CA ALA A 233 -24.96 3.30 22.80
C ALA A 233 -24.18 4.03 21.69
N ILE A 234 -22.88 3.74 21.53
CA ILE A 234 -22.05 4.37 20.51
C ILE A 234 -22.39 3.82 19.11
N ASN A 235 -22.69 2.52 19.00
CA ASN A 235 -23.07 1.94 17.72
C ASN A 235 -24.41 2.49 17.22
N MET A 236 -25.38 2.70 18.10
CA MET A 236 -26.67 3.35 17.78
C MET A 236 -26.50 4.83 17.41
N ALA A 237 -25.67 5.58 18.14
CA ALA A 237 -25.43 6.99 17.88
C ALA A 237 -24.66 7.25 16.60
N MET A 238 -23.58 6.48 16.37
CA MET A 238 -22.65 6.68 15.28
C MET A 238 -22.73 5.49 14.30
N THR A 239 -23.89 5.38 13.62
CA THR A 239 -24.09 4.33 12.61
C THR A 239 -23.14 4.51 11.42
N LYS A 240 -23.02 3.47 10.61
CA LYS A 240 -22.21 3.49 9.38
C LYS A 240 -22.68 4.61 8.45
N GLU A 241 -23.98 4.72 8.20
CA GLU A 241 -24.59 5.74 7.33
C GLU A 241 -24.29 7.15 7.83
N ARG A 242 -24.43 7.42 9.13
CA ARG A 242 -24.13 8.73 9.71
C ARG A 242 -22.66 9.12 9.53
N LEU A 243 -21.74 8.17 9.69
CA LEU A 243 -20.33 8.42 9.48
C LEU A 243 -20.00 8.68 8.00
N ILE A 244 -20.60 7.94 7.07
CA ILE A 244 -20.47 8.16 5.63
C ILE A 244 -20.99 9.55 5.26
N ASN A 245 -22.18 9.92 5.74
CA ASN A 245 -22.76 11.25 5.50
C ASN A 245 -21.92 12.39 6.11
N SER A 246 -21.12 12.07 7.13
CA SER A 246 -20.15 13.01 7.73
C SER A 246 -18.79 13.06 6.99
N GLY A 247 -18.63 12.34 5.87
CA GLY A 247 -17.43 12.33 5.04
C GLY A 247 -16.49 11.15 5.30
N PHE A 248 -16.93 10.10 6.01
CA PHE A 248 -16.15 8.88 6.12
C PHE A 248 -16.08 8.16 4.77
N TYR A 249 -14.87 7.82 4.33
CA TYR A 249 -14.65 7.07 3.10
C TYR A 249 -14.78 5.57 3.36
N ASP A 250 -15.88 4.97 2.90
CA ASP A 250 -16.15 3.55 3.05
C ASP A 250 -15.25 2.74 2.10
N LEU A 251 -14.29 2.03 2.68
CA LEU A 251 -13.32 1.24 1.92
C LEU A 251 -13.96 0.07 1.20
N ALA A 252 -15.03 -0.53 1.77
CA ALA A 252 -15.68 -1.68 1.18
C ALA A 252 -16.41 -1.30 -0.12
N THR A 253 -17.21 -0.22 -0.07
CA THR A 253 -17.88 0.32 -1.27
C THR A 253 -16.88 0.80 -2.32
N ALA A 254 -15.82 1.51 -1.88
CA ALA A 254 -14.79 1.98 -2.78
C ALA A 254 -14.01 0.82 -3.44
N TYR A 255 -13.74 -0.26 -2.72
CA TYR A 255 -13.10 -1.44 -3.30
C TYR A 255 -13.98 -2.10 -4.35
N GLN A 256 -15.27 -2.24 -4.10
CA GLN A 256 -16.22 -2.80 -5.08
C GLN A 256 -16.28 -2.00 -6.39
N SER A 257 -16.06 -0.69 -6.33
CA SER A 257 -16.08 0.16 -7.53
C SER A 257 -14.81 0.09 -8.38
N VAL A 258 -13.67 -0.35 -7.80
CA VAL A 258 -12.37 -0.43 -8.50
C VAL A 258 -11.91 -1.86 -8.75
N HIS A 259 -12.52 -2.84 -8.06
CA HIS A 259 -12.14 -4.24 -8.22
C HIS A 259 -12.75 -4.81 -9.50
N VAL A 260 -11.88 -5.44 -10.32
CA VAL A 260 -12.29 -6.18 -11.52
C VAL A 260 -12.01 -7.63 -11.23
N ASP A 261 -13.03 -8.47 -11.27
CA ASP A 261 -12.88 -9.91 -11.20
C ASP A 261 -12.28 -10.42 -12.53
N TYR A 262 -11.11 -11.07 -12.45
CA TYR A 262 -10.42 -11.69 -13.58
C TYR A 262 -10.63 -13.20 -13.58
#